data_2d1ff733ca7ace43b5ecf8bb283afffb
#
_entry.id   2d1ff733ca7ace43b5ecf8bb283afffb
#
_cell.length_a   1.000
_cell.length_b   1.000
_cell.length_c   1.000
_cell.angle_alpha   90.00
_cell.angle_beta   90.00
_cell.angle_gamma   90.00
#
_symmetry.space_group_name_H-M   'P 1'
#
loop_
_entity.id
_entity.type
_entity.pdbx_description
1 polymer ?
#
loop_
_entity_poly.entity_id
_entity_poly.type
_entity_poly.pdbx_seq_one_letter_code
_entity_poly.pdbx_strand_id
1 'polypeptide(L)'
;MRLHKLNIKGFKRHKETEILFSQASFLIGENNTGKSTILKAIELLLSDTMKIQDNYFFEHDYADGLGSCEEVVLTAEFRGLPENAESWRGFRGRVFHYTECVDGINKVQGRSIFYRKTFKPGKSRVVELRSREKTLKDSLSSVKTIDGFIEKGFQESCLSGTIFENKDKSKILKGKDLIEFKDYFENEFDFYDYSETETWVENPGGIGGNVLSKLPKVLYIPAHDGADNLGETKGAFQDILAELFSDVRNESANYKQAQILLNNLAKELDPDNSETEFGKMMLDLNSTLSSVFSGIGLNAQATLSDANKAIKPTFSVTMTSNIQTPVEMQGTGVVRSTVFALLRYKALRDIEKKSNERPLIICFEEPEIYLHPNAANQMRDTIYELANTTNNQIVCSTHSPYMIDLGRRTGQLLNYLYIDQSEIKLTNGKSVKCNIVHNKPFNIQEAFKTLLEEEKDYVKLTLKMDDYLARIFFARNVLIVEGDTEEIVLRETISLMPEKMKKNVLSNWQIVRARGKAVIISLVKYLKAMGIEPYVMHDLDSETPGAAKMNEPIRNALNDDTKLITLNNCIEDILGYVAPTSNKPHKAYKFIQEKWDGDYKNISE
;
A
#
# COMPACT_ATOMS: atom_id res chain seq x y z
N MET A 1 0.25 13.70 1.76
CA MET A 1 1.40 12.74 1.83
C MET A 1 0.88 11.35 1.54
N ARG A 2 1.58 10.55 0.72
CA ARG A 2 1.20 9.18 0.32
C ARG A 2 2.41 8.26 0.30
N LEU A 3 2.21 6.98 0.56
CA LEU A 3 3.21 5.94 0.34
C LEU A 3 3.37 5.77 -1.18
N HIS A 4 4.59 5.94 -1.69
CA HIS A 4 4.89 5.80 -3.11
C HIS A 4 5.58 4.47 -3.42
N LYS A 5 6.50 4.05 -2.56
CA LYS A 5 7.30 2.85 -2.74
C LYS A 5 7.57 2.18 -1.39
N LEU A 6 7.57 0.86 -1.37
CA LEU A 6 7.99 0.04 -0.23
C LEU A 6 8.94 -1.06 -0.73
N ASN A 7 10.13 -1.10 -0.19
CA ASN A 7 11.05 -2.23 -0.32
C ASN A 7 10.95 -3.08 0.95
N ILE A 8 10.68 -4.37 0.76
CA ILE A 8 10.52 -5.37 1.82
C ILE A 8 11.68 -6.35 1.70
N LYS A 9 12.53 -6.42 2.72
CA LYS A 9 13.67 -7.33 2.77
C LYS A 9 13.58 -8.24 3.98
N GLY A 10 13.70 -9.53 3.75
CA GLY A 10 13.78 -10.53 4.82
C GLY A 10 12.47 -10.81 5.55
N PHE A 11 11.30 -10.47 5.01
CA PHE A 11 10.01 -10.57 5.69
C PHE A 11 9.14 -11.69 5.13
N LYS A 12 8.87 -12.72 5.92
CA LYS A 12 8.10 -13.92 5.54
C LYS A 12 8.60 -14.50 4.21
N ARG A 13 7.79 -14.45 3.13
CA ARG A 13 8.17 -14.95 1.79
C ARG A 13 8.97 -13.96 0.95
N HIS A 14 9.07 -12.71 1.40
CA HIS A 14 9.77 -11.67 0.68
C HIS A 14 11.24 -11.62 1.09
N LYS A 15 12.12 -12.19 0.25
CA LYS A 15 13.57 -12.05 0.43
C LYS A 15 13.97 -10.60 0.19
N GLU A 16 13.59 -10.08 -0.96
CA GLU A 16 13.69 -8.67 -1.33
C GLU A 16 12.67 -8.37 -2.43
N THR A 17 11.70 -7.52 -2.14
CA THR A 17 10.60 -7.21 -3.07
C THR A 17 10.27 -5.73 -3.00
N GLU A 18 10.28 -5.06 -4.14
CA GLU A 18 9.88 -3.67 -4.28
C GLU A 18 8.43 -3.58 -4.76
N ILE A 19 7.62 -2.77 -4.07
CA ILE A 19 6.21 -2.53 -4.39
C ILE A 19 6.02 -1.04 -4.64
N LEU A 20 5.36 -0.71 -5.73
CA LEU A 20 4.96 0.65 -6.06
C LEU A 20 3.49 0.89 -5.70
N PHE A 21 3.18 2.13 -5.32
CA PHE A 21 1.84 2.51 -4.89
C PHE A 21 1.35 3.77 -5.60
N SER A 22 0.04 3.81 -5.81
CA SER A 22 -0.71 4.98 -6.27
C SER A 22 -1.88 5.24 -5.31
N GLN A 23 -2.86 6.05 -5.69
CA GLN A 23 -4.06 6.31 -4.87
C GLN A 23 -4.83 5.02 -4.56
N ALA A 24 -5.09 4.20 -5.60
CA ALA A 24 -5.61 2.85 -5.47
C ALA A 24 -4.58 1.85 -6.00
N SER A 25 -4.08 0.96 -5.15
CA SER A 25 -3.10 -0.06 -5.52
C SER A 25 -3.67 -1.45 -5.28
N PHE A 26 -3.55 -2.30 -6.29
CA PHE A 26 -4.02 -3.68 -6.22
C PHE A 26 -2.85 -4.64 -6.25
N LEU A 27 -2.81 -5.53 -5.28
CA LEU A 27 -1.87 -6.64 -5.20
C LEU A 27 -2.57 -7.88 -5.77
N ILE A 28 -2.10 -8.35 -6.92
CA ILE A 28 -2.68 -9.48 -7.65
C ILE A 28 -1.64 -10.59 -7.82
N GLY A 29 -2.10 -11.79 -8.11
CA GLY A 29 -1.23 -12.96 -8.27
C GLY A 29 -1.85 -14.22 -7.67
N GLU A 30 -1.18 -15.35 -7.85
CA GLU A 30 -1.63 -16.66 -7.33
C GLU A 30 -1.71 -16.67 -5.79
N ASN A 31 -2.41 -17.68 -5.25
CA ASN A 31 -2.42 -17.90 -3.80
C ASN A 31 -1.00 -18.10 -3.29
N ASN A 32 -0.75 -17.65 -2.07
CA ASN A 32 0.53 -17.83 -1.39
C ASN A 32 1.72 -17.05 -2.02
N THR A 33 1.48 -16.06 -2.89
CA THR A 33 2.51 -15.17 -3.44
C THR A 33 2.91 -14.03 -2.50
N GLY A 34 2.34 -13.96 -1.29
CA GLY A 34 2.73 -12.96 -0.30
C GLY A 34 1.95 -11.64 -0.32
N LYS A 35 0.80 -11.56 -1.02
CA LYS A 35 -0.06 -10.36 -1.07
C LYS A 35 -0.43 -9.83 0.32
N SER A 36 -1.01 -10.67 1.18
CA SER A 36 -1.37 -10.33 2.57
C SER A 36 -0.14 -9.95 3.40
N THR A 37 1.03 -10.52 3.07
CA THR A 37 2.29 -10.18 3.73
C THR A 37 2.70 -8.74 3.45
N ILE A 38 2.46 -8.21 2.25
CA ILE A 38 2.73 -6.80 1.92
C ILE A 38 1.82 -5.87 2.73
N LEU A 39 0.52 -6.18 2.82
CA LEU A 39 -0.41 -5.41 3.66
C LEU A 39 0.05 -5.38 5.12
N LYS A 40 0.49 -6.54 5.63
CA LYS A 40 1.04 -6.66 6.99
C LYS A 40 2.37 -5.92 7.15
N ALA A 41 3.21 -5.85 6.12
CA ALA A 41 4.43 -5.06 6.13
C ALA A 41 4.15 -3.55 6.23
N ILE A 42 3.10 -3.05 5.55
CA ILE A 42 2.66 -1.65 5.66
C ILE A 42 2.20 -1.36 7.09
N GLU A 43 1.39 -2.24 7.67
CA GLU A 43 0.94 -2.11 9.05
C GLU A 43 2.12 -2.12 10.04
N LEU A 44 3.05 -3.06 9.90
CA LEU A 44 4.24 -3.16 10.73
C LEU A 44 5.14 -1.92 10.60
N LEU A 45 5.28 -1.39 9.39
CA LEU A 45 6.06 -0.19 9.11
C LEU A 45 5.51 1.04 9.85
N LEU A 46 4.19 1.23 9.85
CA LEU A 46 3.51 2.43 10.34
C LEU A 46 2.91 2.29 11.75
N SER A 47 2.96 1.10 12.34
CA SER A 47 2.54 0.86 13.73
C SER A 47 3.69 1.10 14.71
N ASP A 48 3.38 1.70 15.85
CA ASP A 48 4.36 1.88 16.95
C ASP A 48 4.31 0.73 17.98
N THR A 49 3.21 0.04 18.07
CA THR A 49 2.96 -1.00 19.09
C THR A 49 3.20 -2.42 18.61
N MET A 50 3.22 -2.63 17.29
CA MET A 50 3.31 -3.95 16.70
C MET A 50 4.71 -4.52 16.84
N LYS A 51 4.80 -5.75 17.36
CA LYS A 51 6.05 -6.51 17.51
C LYS A 51 6.17 -7.53 16.36
N ILE A 52 7.40 -7.76 15.93
CA ILE A 52 7.71 -8.83 15.01
C ILE A 52 7.81 -10.16 15.78
N GLN A 53 7.31 -11.24 15.19
CA GLN A 53 7.44 -12.61 15.70
C GLN A 53 8.58 -13.30 14.98
N ASP A 54 9.18 -14.32 15.60
CA ASP A 54 10.33 -15.04 15.01
C ASP A 54 9.99 -15.71 13.67
N ASN A 55 8.75 -16.18 13.49
CA ASN A 55 8.26 -16.76 12.24
C ASN A 55 8.00 -15.73 11.12
N TYR A 56 8.28 -14.44 11.35
CA TYR A 56 8.15 -13.39 10.34
C TYR A 56 9.42 -13.16 9.53
N PHE A 57 10.56 -13.74 9.97
CA PHE A 57 11.81 -13.68 9.20
C PHE A 57 11.74 -14.61 8.00
N PHE A 58 12.35 -14.20 6.89
CA PHE A 58 12.41 -15.01 5.70
C PHE A 58 13.23 -16.28 5.98
N GLU A 59 12.62 -17.43 5.72
CA GLU A 59 13.22 -18.73 5.87
C GLU A 59 13.32 -19.44 4.53
N HIS A 60 14.40 -20.16 4.30
CA HIS A 60 14.60 -21.03 3.15
C HIS A 60 15.19 -22.36 3.60
N ASP A 61 14.72 -23.43 2.98
CA ASP A 61 15.17 -24.78 3.25
C ASP A 61 16.26 -25.17 2.27
N TYR A 62 17.34 -25.77 2.77
CA TYR A 62 18.44 -26.29 1.98
C TYR A 62 19.07 -27.51 2.65
N ALA A 63 19.89 -28.26 1.90
CA ALA A 63 20.40 -29.56 2.30
C ALA A 63 21.17 -29.60 3.65
N ASP A 64 21.76 -28.49 4.05
CA ASP A 64 22.52 -28.36 5.28
C ASP A 64 21.73 -27.76 6.46
N GLY A 65 20.41 -27.58 6.30
CA GLY A 65 19.50 -27.03 7.30
C GLY A 65 18.71 -25.83 6.84
N LEU A 66 17.92 -25.25 7.76
CA LEU A 66 17.09 -24.08 7.53
C LEU A 66 17.93 -22.81 7.65
N GLY A 67 17.89 -21.95 6.64
CA GLY A 67 18.51 -20.62 6.68
C GLY A 67 17.47 -19.53 6.83
N SER A 68 17.74 -18.58 7.73
CA SER A 68 16.88 -17.41 7.92
C SER A 68 17.63 -16.10 7.65
N CYS A 69 16.92 -15.04 7.32
CA CYS A 69 17.50 -13.71 7.28
C CYS A 69 17.76 -13.23 8.72
N GLU A 70 18.90 -12.58 8.93
CA GLU A 70 19.28 -12.03 10.25
C GLU A 70 18.43 -10.82 10.65
N GLU A 71 17.80 -10.15 9.67
CA GLU A 71 17.02 -8.96 9.90
C GLU A 71 15.87 -8.82 8.90
N VAL A 72 14.82 -8.13 9.33
CA VAL A 72 13.73 -7.63 8.47
C VAL A 72 13.92 -6.13 8.30
N VAL A 73 14.02 -5.68 7.05
CA VAL A 73 14.18 -4.26 6.71
C VAL A 73 13.01 -3.82 5.83
N LEU A 74 12.26 -2.84 6.31
CA LEU A 74 11.17 -2.20 5.59
C LEU A 74 11.57 -0.77 5.26
N THR A 75 11.77 -0.47 3.97
CA THR A 75 12.16 0.87 3.50
C THR A 75 11.08 1.47 2.63
N ALA A 76 10.56 2.62 3.00
CA ALA A 76 9.48 3.31 2.30
C ALA A 76 9.87 4.69 1.83
N GLU A 77 9.36 5.06 0.66
CA GLU A 77 9.35 6.44 0.15
C GLU A 77 7.94 7.01 0.30
N PHE A 78 7.82 8.13 1.01
CA PHE A 78 6.58 8.90 1.11
C PHE A 78 6.72 10.17 0.29
N ARG A 79 5.74 10.44 -0.58
CA ARG A 79 5.67 11.62 -1.45
C ARG A 79 4.51 12.53 -1.10
N GLY A 80 4.56 13.78 -1.60
CA GLY A 80 3.51 14.77 -1.40
C GLY A 80 3.50 15.35 0.00
N LEU A 81 4.69 15.63 0.57
CA LEU A 81 4.82 16.35 1.82
C LEU A 81 4.44 17.83 1.63
N PRO A 82 3.84 18.48 2.64
CA PRO A 82 3.51 19.90 2.59
C PRO A 82 4.80 20.77 2.60
N GLU A 83 4.66 22.02 2.26
CA GLU A 83 5.79 22.96 2.14
C GLU A 83 6.54 23.15 3.46
N ASN A 84 5.82 23.12 4.56
CA ASN A 84 6.39 23.28 5.91
C ASN A 84 6.96 21.98 6.50
N ALA A 85 7.07 20.90 5.73
CA ALA A 85 7.54 19.61 6.25
C ALA A 85 8.96 19.67 6.82
N GLU A 86 9.81 20.53 6.30
CA GLU A 86 11.18 20.73 6.82
C GLU A 86 11.21 21.30 8.24
N SER A 87 10.16 22.03 8.64
CA SER A 87 10.05 22.57 10.00
C SER A 87 9.59 21.52 11.03
N TRP A 88 9.20 20.33 10.61
CA TRP A 88 8.80 19.28 11.53
C TRP A 88 10.02 18.69 12.25
N ARG A 89 9.84 18.44 13.55
CA ARG A 89 10.91 17.88 14.38
C ARG A 89 11.44 16.58 13.79
N GLY A 90 12.75 16.56 13.48
CA GLY A 90 13.44 15.42 12.87
C GLY A 90 13.39 15.37 11.34
N PHE A 91 12.79 16.34 10.63
CA PHE A 91 12.67 16.33 9.16
C PHE A 91 13.69 17.25 8.46
N ARG A 92 14.29 18.21 9.14
CA ARG A 92 15.25 19.13 8.54
C ARG A 92 16.44 18.39 7.93
N GLY A 93 16.80 18.71 6.69
CA GLY A 93 17.85 18.02 5.92
C GLY A 93 17.50 16.59 5.49
N ARG A 94 16.25 16.12 5.73
CA ARG A 94 15.75 14.78 5.43
C ARG A 94 14.60 14.80 4.43
N VAL A 95 14.21 15.97 3.95
CA VAL A 95 13.24 16.17 2.88
C VAL A 95 13.97 16.26 1.56
N PHE A 96 13.56 15.42 0.60
CA PHE A 96 14.12 15.35 -0.74
C PHE A 96 13.10 15.87 -1.75
N HIS A 97 13.59 16.49 -2.82
CA HIS A 97 12.75 16.94 -3.92
C HIS A 97 12.69 15.88 -5.00
N TYR A 98 11.53 15.66 -5.57
CA TYR A 98 11.32 14.81 -6.74
C TYR A 98 10.58 15.59 -7.83
N THR A 99 10.77 15.18 -9.06
CA THR A 99 10.02 15.70 -10.21
C THR A 99 9.19 14.57 -10.79
N GLU A 100 7.88 14.75 -10.86
CA GLU A 100 6.94 13.82 -11.47
C GLU A 100 6.33 14.44 -12.72
N CYS A 101 6.22 13.65 -13.79
CA CYS A 101 5.59 14.08 -15.03
C CYS A 101 4.10 13.70 -14.97
N VAL A 102 3.21 14.66 -14.77
CA VAL A 102 1.77 14.38 -14.55
C VAL A 102 1.05 14.06 -15.86
N ASP A 103 1.34 14.80 -16.95
CA ASP A 103 0.60 14.68 -18.22
C ASP A 103 1.52 14.42 -19.44
N GLY A 104 2.71 13.86 -19.22
CA GLY A 104 3.72 13.70 -20.28
C GLY A 104 4.44 15.00 -20.65
N ILE A 105 3.92 16.16 -20.28
CA ILE A 105 4.45 17.51 -20.59
C ILE A 105 4.72 18.30 -19.31
N ASN A 106 3.80 18.28 -18.35
CA ASN A 106 3.89 19.09 -17.13
C ASN A 106 4.71 18.37 -16.05
N LYS A 107 5.84 18.97 -15.67
CA LYS A 107 6.69 18.52 -14.57
C LYS A 107 6.23 19.20 -13.28
N VAL A 108 5.76 18.41 -12.32
CA VAL A 108 5.42 18.89 -10.98
C VAL A 108 6.54 18.53 -10.02
N GLN A 109 7.04 19.51 -9.31
CA GLN A 109 8.00 19.30 -8.23
C GLN A 109 7.25 18.99 -6.93
N GLY A 110 7.73 18.00 -6.20
CA GLY A 110 7.17 17.61 -4.93
C GLY A 110 8.26 17.30 -3.91
N ARG A 111 7.84 17.06 -2.66
CA ARG A 111 8.72 16.72 -1.55
C ARG A 111 8.48 15.29 -1.11
N SER A 112 9.57 14.57 -0.79
CA SER A 112 9.55 13.17 -0.33
C SER A 112 10.46 12.97 0.87
N ILE A 113 10.20 11.88 1.60
CA ILE A 113 11.09 11.34 2.63
C ILE A 113 11.27 9.84 2.42
N PHE A 114 12.39 9.33 2.91
CA PHE A 114 12.68 7.91 2.96
C PHE A 114 12.75 7.46 4.42
N TYR A 115 11.83 6.56 4.78
CA TYR A 115 11.66 6.02 6.13
C TYR A 115 12.03 4.56 6.15
N ARG A 116 12.86 4.14 7.10
CA ARG A 116 13.29 2.75 7.25
C ARG A 116 13.02 2.26 8.66
N LYS A 117 12.52 1.03 8.74
CA LYS A 117 12.32 0.34 10.00
C LYS A 117 12.98 -1.04 9.94
N THR A 118 13.92 -1.28 10.85
CA THR A 118 14.69 -2.51 10.91
C THR A 118 14.36 -3.29 12.16
N PHE A 119 14.15 -4.58 12.01
CA PHE A 119 13.88 -5.52 13.10
C PHE A 119 14.92 -6.61 13.12
N LYS A 120 15.40 -6.94 14.31
CA LYS A 120 16.32 -8.07 14.57
C LYS A 120 15.73 -8.95 15.67
N PRO A 121 15.94 -10.28 15.63
CA PRO A 121 15.46 -11.18 16.67
C PRO A 121 15.95 -10.74 18.05
N GLY A 122 15.04 -10.69 19.03
CA GLY A 122 15.38 -10.33 20.42
C GLY A 122 15.85 -8.89 20.65
N LYS A 123 15.83 -8.01 19.63
CA LYS A 123 16.23 -6.59 19.76
C LYS A 123 15.08 -5.64 19.55
N SER A 124 15.22 -4.44 20.12
CA SER A 124 14.30 -3.33 19.82
C SER A 124 14.40 -2.94 18.34
N ARG A 125 13.27 -2.52 17.77
CA ARG A 125 13.25 -2.00 16.40
C ARG A 125 14.10 -0.74 16.28
N VAL A 126 14.73 -0.57 15.13
CA VAL A 126 15.45 0.65 14.75
C VAL A 126 14.60 1.42 13.74
N VAL A 127 14.46 2.72 13.97
CA VAL A 127 13.70 3.66 13.10
C VAL A 127 14.68 4.68 12.55
N GLU A 128 14.68 4.87 11.22
CA GLU A 128 15.63 5.74 10.55
C GLU A 128 14.95 6.58 9.47
N LEU A 129 15.45 7.78 9.25
CA LEU A 129 15.20 8.58 8.06
C LEU A 129 16.49 8.72 7.25
N ARG A 130 16.36 8.69 5.93
CA ARG A 130 17.45 9.07 5.05
C ARG A 130 17.68 10.57 5.17
N SER A 131 18.91 10.98 5.35
CA SER A 131 19.35 12.35 5.56
C SER A 131 20.51 12.67 4.63
N ARG A 132 20.62 13.90 4.19
CA ARG A 132 21.86 14.39 3.67
C ARG A 132 22.88 14.45 4.79
N GLU A 133 24.13 14.11 4.49
CA GLU A 133 25.21 14.22 5.45
C GLU A 133 25.37 15.68 5.88
N LYS A 134 25.42 15.93 7.18
CA LYS A 134 25.47 17.27 7.76
C LYS A 134 26.83 17.57 8.36
N THR A 135 27.36 18.72 8.04
CA THR A 135 28.59 19.27 8.63
C THR A 135 28.26 20.51 9.41
N LEU A 136 28.84 20.63 10.62
CA LEU A 136 28.63 21.84 11.44
C LEU A 136 29.18 23.05 10.69
N LYS A 137 28.41 24.14 10.62
CA LYS A 137 28.87 25.39 10.00
C LYS A 137 30.18 25.89 10.63
N ASP A 138 31.11 26.33 9.85
CA ASP A 138 32.41 26.82 10.30
C ASP A 138 32.27 27.95 11.32
N SER A 139 31.28 28.83 11.15
CA SER A 139 30.95 29.94 12.08
C SER A 139 30.52 29.49 13.47
N LEU A 140 30.13 28.22 13.63
CA LEU A 140 29.64 27.61 14.87
C LEU A 140 30.59 26.54 15.42
N SER A 141 31.68 26.24 14.73
CA SER A 141 32.61 25.17 15.10
C SER A 141 33.27 25.37 16.48
N SER A 142 33.51 26.62 16.85
CA SER A 142 34.12 27.03 18.13
C SER A 142 33.09 27.25 19.24
N VAL A 143 31.79 27.32 18.94
CA VAL A 143 30.73 27.65 19.89
C VAL A 143 30.36 26.43 20.72
N LYS A 144 30.49 26.56 22.05
CA LYS A 144 30.24 25.47 23.02
C LYS A 144 29.32 25.85 24.16
N THR A 145 28.80 27.09 24.19
CA THR A 145 27.91 27.60 25.25
C THR A 145 26.57 28.00 24.64
N ILE A 146 25.50 27.99 25.45
CA ILE A 146 24.17 28.44 25.00
C ILE A 146 24.24 29.94 24.66
N ASP A 147 24.90 30.75 25.50
CA ASP A 147 25.09 32.18 25.24
C ASP A 147 25.81 32.42 23.91
N GLY A 148 26.84 31.63 23.59
CA GLY A 148 27.53 31.73 22.31
C GLY A 148 26.64 31.41 21.12
N PHE A 149 25.68 30.49 21.23
CA PHE A 149 24.68 30.27 20.18
C PHE A 149 23.67 31.41 20.10
N ILE A 150 23.29 32.01 21.21
CA ILE A 150 22.42 33.21 21.25
C ILE A 150 23.10 34.36 20.52
N GLU A 151 24.39 34.61 20.76
CA GLU A 151 25.18 35.62 20.06
C GLU A 151 25.26 35.38 18.54
N LYS A 152 25.13 34.13 18.11
CA LYS A 152 25.08 33.73 16.69
C LYS A 152 23.66 33.73 16.11
N GLY A 153 22.66 34.19 16.87
CA GLY A 153 21.27 34.34 16.40
C GLY A 153 20.29 33.26 16.83
N PHE A 154 20.69 32.32 17.71
CA PHE A 154 19.74 31.41 18.35
C PHE A 154 18.81 32.18 19.26
N GLN A 155 17.50 31.95 19.13
CA GLN A 155 16.52 32.67 19.93
C GLN A 155 16.37 32.05 21.33
N GLU A 156 16.62 32.85 22.37
CA GLU A 156 16.51 32.42 23.76
C GLU A 156 15.12 31.91 24.14
N SER A 157 14.06 32.44 23.52
CA SER A 157 12.68 31.99 23.71
C SER A 157 12.45 30.52 23.36
N CYS A 158 13.30 29.93 22.53
CA CYS A 158 13.22 28.52 22.18
C CYS A 158 13.57 27.58 23.33
N LEU A 159 14.25 28.08 24.37
CA LEU A 159 14.62 27.30 25.55
C LEU A 159 13.43 27.03 26.48
N SER A 160 12.40 27.87 26.45
CA SER A 160 11.25 27.78 27.37
C SER A 160 10.50 26.46 27.24
N GLY A 161 10.21 25.81 28.37
CA GLY A 161 9.56 24.50 28.42
C GLY A 161 10.45 23.32 28.00
N THR A 162 11.77 23.52 27.87
CA THR A 162 12.71 22.46 27.45
C THR A 162 13.63 22.04 28.61
N ILE A 163 14.31 20.91 28.46
CA ILE A 163 15.34 20.44 29.42
C ILE A 163 16.56 21.40 29.55
N PHE A 164 16.64 22.41 28.67
CA PHE A 164 17.72 23.40 28.64
C PHE A 164 17.32 24.73 29.27
N GLU A 165 16.06 24.95 29.64
CA GLU A 165 15.54 26.21 30.20
C GLU A 165 16.29 26.65 31.47
N ASN A 166 16.51 25.71 32.38
CA ASN A 166 17.14 25.99 33.67
C ASN A 166 18.66 25.68 33.68
N LYS A 167 19.29 25.38 32.53
CA LYS A 167 20.74 25.16 32.45
C LYS A 167 21.48 26.52 32.45
N ASP A 168 22.62 26.56 33.12
CA ASP A 168 23.53 27.72 33.08
C ASP A 168 24.02 27.94 31.65
N LYS A 169 23.64 29.05 31.04
CA LYS A 169 23.85 29.37 29.62
C LYS A 169 25.32 29.69 29.30
N SER A 170 26.07 30.17 30.29
CA SER A 170 27.49 30.49 30.17
C SER A 170 28.38 29.24 30.27
N LYS A 171 27.84 28.13 30.79
CA LYS A 171 28.58 26.88 30.99
C LYS A 171 28.84 26.15 29.69
N ILE A 172 30.07 25.67 29.54
CA ILE A 172 30.46 24.86 28.35
C ILE A 172 29.69 23.53 28.34
N LEU A 173 28.90 23.32 27.29
CA LEU A 173 28.27 22.05 26.95
C LEU A 173 29.36 21.09 26.46
N LYS A 174 29.52 19.93 27.10
CA LYS A 174 30.56 18.96 26.76
C LYS A 174 30.00 17.76 26.05
N GLY A 175 30.68 17.29 25.01
CA GLY A 175 30.45 16.01 24.35
C GLY A 175 28.96 15.75 24.05
N LYS A 176 28.34 14.86 24.82
CA LYS A 176 26.95 14.41 24.62
C LYS A 176 25.92 15.53 24.79
N ASP A 177 26.12 16.43 25.76
CA ASP A 177 25.19 17.54 26.01
C ASP A 177 25.16 18.55 24.85
N LEU A 178 26.30 18.77 24.20
CA LEU A 178 26.39 19.67 23.04
C LEU A 178 25.73 19.07 21.80
N ILE A 179 25.87 17.76 21.60
CA ILE A 179 25.20 17.04 20.53
C ILE A 179 23.68 17.06 20.77
N GLU A 180 23.25 16.75 22.00
CA GLU A 180 21.84 16.76 22.40
C GLU A 180 21.21 18.14 22.22
N PHE A 181 21.90 19.20 22.56
CA PHE A 181 21.46 20.58 22.35
C PHE A 181 21.25 20.89 20.86
N LYS A 182 22.22 20.57 20.02
CA LYS A 182 22.14 20.81 18.57
C LYS A 182 21.04 19.99 17.91
N ASP A 183 20.90 18.72 18.28
CA ASP A 183 19.87 17.84 17.73
C ASP A 183 18.46 18.24 18.22
N TYR A 184 18.36 18.76 19.46
CA TYR A 184 17.10 19.25 20.02
C TYR A 184 16.59 20.48 19.28
N PHE A 185 17.47 21.44 18.98
CA PHE A 185 17.14 22.73 18.36
C PHE A 185 17.47 22.81 16.86
N GLU A 186 17.69 21.67 16.20
CA GLU A 186 18.03 21.63 14.76
C GLU A 186 16.96 22.29 13.89
N ASN A 187 15.69 22.29 14.32
CA ASN A 187 14.60 22.91 13.56
C ASN A 187 14.47 24.42 13.81
N GLU A 188 14.88 24.88 14.96
CA GLU A 188 14.77 26.28 15.41
C GLU A 188 15.99 27.10 15.00
N PHE A 189 17.14 26.45 14.81
CA PHE A 189 18.39 27.14 14.46
C PHE A 189 19.19 26.34 13.43
N ASP A 190 19.86 27.07 12.53
CA ASP A 190 20.56 26.53 11.38
C ASP A 190 22.03 26.19 11.70
N PHE A 191 22.24 25.07 12.39
CA PHE A 191 23.56 24.61 12.84
C PHE A 191 24.43 24.06 11.71
N TYR A 192 23.83 23.48 10.64
CA TYR A 192 24.52 22.59 9.73
C TYR A 192 24.40 23.00 8.27
N ASP A 193 25.46 22.74 7.51
CA ASP A 193 25.43 22.65 6.05
C ASP A 193 25.19 21.21 5.64
N TYR A 194 24.39 20.99 4.58
CA TYR A 194 24.01 19.67 4.10
C TYR A 194 24.70 19.36 2.77
N SER A 195 25.39 18.21 2.69
CA SER A 195 26.05 17.73 1.49
C SER A 195 25.08 16.99 0.58
N GLU A 196 25.54 16.62 -0.64
CA GLU A 196 24.81 15.71 -1.53
C GLU A 196 24.92 14.24 -1.11
N THR A 197 25.83 13.91 -0.18
CA THR A 197 26.01 12.56 0.34
C THR A 197 24.83 12.19 1.24
N GLU A 198 24.26 11.00 1.05
CA GLU A 198 23.10 10.51 1.78
C GLU A 198 23.50 9.45 2.83
N THR A 199 22.94 9.53 4.01
CA THR A 199 23.14 8.59 5.11
C THR A 199 21.82 8.31 5.82
N TRP A 200 21.77 7.24 6.61
CA TRP A 200 20.61 6.90 7.44
C TRP A 200 20.85 7.36 8.88
N VAL A 201 19.90 8.11 9.41
CA VAL A 201 19.96 8.66 10.78
C VAL A 201 18.92 7.97 11.63
N GLU A 202 19.38 7.35 12.71
CA GLU A 202 18.54 6.65 13.68
C GLU A 202 17.82 7.64 14.59
N ASN A 203 16.55 7.34 14.91
CA ASN A 203 15.68 8.10 15.81
C ASN A 203 15.70 9.63 15.55
N PRO A 204 15.44 10.09 14.32
CA PRO A 204 15.48 11.50 13.98
C PRO A 204 14.48 12.29 14.84
N GLY A 205 14.94 13.41 15.40
CA GLY A 205 14.14 14.20 16.35
C GLY A 205 14.15 13.66 17.79
N GLY A 206 15.03 12.69 18.09
CA GLY A 206 15.29 12.16 19.44
C GLY A 206 14.41 10.96 19.85
N ILE A 207 13.21 10.82 19.29
CA ILE A 207 12.28 9.71 19.58
C ILE A 207 11.64 9.25 18.26
N GLY A 208 11.73 7.95 17.95
CA GLY A 208 11.15 7.38 16.72
C GLY A 208 9.66 7.67 16.50
N GLY A 209 8.89 7.86 17.57
CA GLY A 209 7.49 8.25 17.53
C GLY A 209 7.23 9.65 16.96
N ASN A 210 8.20 10.57 17.00
CA ASN A 210 8.03 11.93 16.44
C ASN A 210 7.83 11.88 14.92
N VAL A 211 8.62 11.06 14.21
CA VAL A 211 8.45 10.87 12.77
C VAL A 211 7.15 10.13 12.49
N LEU A 212 6.89 9.03 13.20
CA LEU A 212 5.70 8.21 12.98
C LEU A 212 4.40 9.02 13.17
N SER A 213 4.38 10.01 14.07
CA SER A 213 3.22 10.90 14.29
C SER A 213 2.87 11.74 13.05
N LYS A 214 3.80 11.94 12.12
CA LYS A 214 3.61 12.71 10.88
C LYS A 214 3.31 11.84 9.67
N LEU A 215 3.66 10.55 9.73
CA LEU A 215 3.37 9.58 8.66
C LEU A 215 1.89 9.21 8.62
N PRO A 216 1.37 8.66 7.50
CA PRO A 216 -0.01 8.21 7.40
C PRO A 216 -0.38 7.21 8.50
N LYS A 217 -1.64 7.22 8.91
CA LYS A 217 -2.23 6.14 9.72
C LYS A 217 -2.53 4.94 8.84
N VAL A 218 -2.56 3.74 9.42
CA VAL A 218 -2.97 2.51 8.71
C VAL A 218 -4.25 1.96 9.34
N LEU A 219 -5.19 1.63 8.50
CA LEU A 219 -6.35 0.80 8.85
C LEU A 219 -6.24 -0.51 8.08
N TYR A 220 -6.08 -1.62 8.79
CA TYR A 220 -6.00 -2.95 8.19
C TYR A 220 -7.33 -3.70 8.35
N ILE A 221 -7.87 -4.19 7.23
CA ILE A 221 -9.12 -4.94 7.16
C ILE A 221 -8.80 -6.32 6.58
N PRO A 222 -8.69 -7.36 7.42
CA PRO A 222 -8.30 -8.70 7.01
C PRO A 222 -9.41 -9.45 6.25
N ALA A 223 -9.03 -10.50 5.48
CA ALA A 223 -9.97 -11.32 4.72
C ALA A 223 -10.83 -12.24 5.60
N HIS A 224 -10.22 -12.80 6.65
CA HIS A 224 -10.77 -13.92 7.40
C HIS A 224 -11.20 -13.58 8.82
N ASP A 225 -11.23 -12.32 9.20
CA ASP A 225 -11.87 -11.98 10.47
C ASP A 225 -13.37 -12.27 10.33
N GLY A 226 -13.84 -13.26 11.08
CA GLY A 226 -15.26 -13.51 11.26
C GLY A 226 -15.97 -12.25 11.76
N ALA A 227 -17.29 -12.21 11.66
CA ALA A 227 -18.09 -11.12 12.21
C ALA A 227 -17.73 -10.82 13.67
N ASP A 228 -17.28 -11.83 14.41
CA ASP A 228 -16.82 -11.74 15.79
C ASP A 228 -15.61 -10.79 15.94
N ASN A 229 -14.58 -10.89 15.09
CA ASN A 229 -13.38 -10.06 15.20
C ASN A 229 -13.56 -8.64 14.62
N LEU A 230 -14.47 -8.46 13.65
CA LEU A 230 -14.79 -7.13 13.10
C LEU A 230 -15.70 -6.32 14.06
N GLY A 231 -16.52 -7.00 14.85
CA GLY A 231 -17.44 -6.41 15.83
C GLY A 231 -16.89 -6.30 17.25
N GLU A 232 -15.83 -7.04 17.59
CA GLU A 232 -15.22 -7.02 18.92
C GLU A 232 -14.57 -5.68 19.29
N THR A 233 -14.31 -5.50 20.57
CA THR A 233 -13.73 -4.28 21.18
C THR A 233 -12.38 -3.80 20.60
N LYS A 234 -11.79 -4.55 19.66
CA LYS A 234 -10.50 -4.26 19.01
C LYS A 234 -10.50 -4.41 17.48
N GLY A 235 -11.66 -4.51 16.84
CA GLY A 235 -11.76 -4.69 15.38
C GLY A 235 -11.80 -3.37 14.60
N ALA A 236 -11.62 -3.46 13.27
CA ALA A 236 -11.65 -2.30 12.35
C ALA A 236 -12.91 -1.45 12.49
N PHE A 237 -14.03 -2.05 12.83
CA PHE A 237 -15.30 -1.37 13.07
C PHE A 237 -15.24 -0.44 14.28
N GLN A 238 -14.67 -0.92 15.40
CA GLN A 238 -14.49 -0.13 16.62
C GLN A 238 -13.48 1.00 16.41
N ASP A 239 -12.42 0.76 15.64
CA ASP A 239 -11.41 1.78 15.35
C ASP A 239 -11.99 2.94 14.53
N ILE A 240 -12.83 2.65 13.53
CA ILE A 240 -13.52 3.68 12.74
C ILE A 240 -14.51 4.46 13.59
N LEU A 241 -15.31 3.77 14.42
CA LEU A 241 -16.26 4.43 15.33
C LEU A 241 -15.53 5.28 16.37
N ALA A 242 -14.43 4.79 16.93
CA ALA A 242 -13.62 5.55 17.88
C ALA A 242 -13.04 6.83 17.25
N GLU A 243 -12.64 6.75 15.97
CA GLU A 243 -12.13 7.90 15.23
C GLU A 243 -13.23 8.92 14.91
N LEU A 244 -14.41 8.47 14.43
CA LEU A 244 -15.59 9.32 14.24
C LEU A 244 -16.05 9.97 15.56
N PHE A 245 -16.02 9.20 16.65
CA PHE A 245 -16.34 9.73 17.98
C PHE A 245 -15.32 10.76 18.45
N SER A 246 -14.03 10.56 18.15
CA SER A 246 -12.98 11.53 18.47
C SER A 246 -13.26 12.90 17.84
N ASP A 247 -13.73 12.91 16.60
CA ASP A 247 -14.10 14.15 15.91
C ASP A 247 -15.26 14.87 16.58
N VAL A 248 -16.33 14.12 16.94
CA VAL A 248 -17.50 14.67 17.63
C VAL A 248 -17.09 15.21 19.01
N ARG A 249 -16.25 14.46 19.71
CA ARG A 249 -15.77 14.80 21.05
C ARG A 249 -14.96 16.10 21.07
N ASN A 250 -14.07 16.29 20.10
CA ASN A 250 -13.22 17.48 20.02
C ASN A 250 -14.04 18.77 19.83
N GLU A 251 -15.24 18.67 19.26
CA GLU A 251 -16.18 19.79 19.10
C GLU A 251 -17.09 19.99 20.32
N SER A 252 -17.24 18.97 21.18
CA SER A 252 -18.16 18.98 22.31
C SER A 252 -17.73 19.93 23.41
N ALA A 253 -18.61 20.86 23.80
CA ALA A 253 -18.40 21.75 24.94
C ALA A 253 -18.27 20.97 26.27
N ASN A 254 -19.08 19.92 26.44
CA ASN A 254 -19.04 19.07 27.64
C ASN A 254 -17.72 18.32 27.77
N TYR A 255 -17.14 17.88 26.64
CA TYR A 255 -15.84 17.24 26.63
C TYR A 255 -14.71 18.20 27.05
N LYS A 256 -14.76 19.44 26.55
CA LYS A 256 -13.79 20.51 26.96
C LYS A 256 -13.88 20.80 28.45
N GLN A 257 -15.08 20.83 29.02
CA GLN A 257 -15.29 20.98 30.47
C GLN A 257 -14.73 19.78 31.23
N ALA A 258 -14.99 18.55 30.78
CA ALA A 258 -14.43 17.35 31.39
C ALA A 258 -12.90 17.33 31.37
N GLN A 259 -12.27 17.83 30.30
CA GLN A 259 -10.82 17.98 30.22
C GLN A 259 -10.30 18.98 31.29
N ILE A 260 -10.99 20.10 31.48
CA ILE A 260 -10.62 21.09 32.51
C ILE A 260 -10.71 20.47 33.91
N LEU A 261 -11.77 19.72 34.18
CA LEU A 261 -11.96 19.04 35.48
C LEU A 261 -10.88 17.99 35.73
N LEU A 262 -10.52 17.20 34.72
CA LEU A 262 -9.44 16.21 34.81
C LEU A 262 -8.08 16.86 35.02
N ASN A 263 -7.82 18.00 34.37
CA ASN A 263 -6.60 18.76 34.58
C ASN A 263 -6.53 19.35 36.02
N ASN A 264 -7.67 19.77 36.58
CA ASN A 264 -7.75 20.21 37.96
C ASN A 264 -7.50 19.08 38.94
N LEU A 265 -8.12 17.90 38.69
CA LEU A 265 -7.88 16.70 39.49
C LEU A 265 -6.40 16.23 39.42
N ALA A 266 -5.75 16.33 38.25
CA ALA A 266 -4.32 16.05 38.12
C ALA A 266 -3.47 16.98 38.97
N LYS A 267 -3.85 18.27 39.11
CA LYS A 267 -3.18 19.24 40.00
C LYS A 267 -3.41 18.94 41.48
N GLU A 268 -4.59 18.46 41.85
CA GLU A 268 -4.89 18.04 43.23
C GLU A 268 -4.09 16.80 43.65
N LEU A 269 -3.74 15.94 42.67
CA LEU A 269 -2.93 14.73 42.85
C LEU A 269 -1.44 14.95 42.55
N ASP A 270 -0.97 16.19 42.52
CA ASP A 270 0.43 16.50 42.34
C ASP A 270 1.19 16.28 43.69
N PRO A 271 2.15 15.32 43.71
CA PRO A 271 2.88 14.99 44.95
C PRO A 271 3.77 16.15 45.46
N ASP A 272 4.15 17.07 44.58
CA ASP A 272 5.04 18.18 44.91
C ASP A 272 4.27 19.43 45.43
N ASN A 273 2.93 19.39 45.33
CA ASN A 273 2.07 20.48 45.80
C ASN A 273 1.65 20.29 47.28
N SER A 274 2.40 20.89 48.20
CA SER A 274 2.15 20.79 49.64
C SER A 274 0.81 21.42 50.12
N GLU A 275 0.09 22.17 49.28
CA GLU A 275 -1.21 22.73 49.60
C GLU A 275 -2.35 21.72 49.42
N THR A 276 -2.15 20.67 48.58
CA THR A 276 -3.14 19.62 48.33
C THR A 276 -3.11 18.54 49.43
N GLU A 277 -4.23 17.84 49.61
CA GLU A 277 -4.30 16.68 50.52
C GLU A 277 -3.33 15.56 50.12
N PHE A 278 -3.17 15.33 48.81
CA PHE A 278 -2.23 14.32 48.29
C PHE A 278 -0.78 14.74 48.56
N GLY A 279 -0.42 16.00 48.34
CA GLY A 279 0.92 16.48 48.64
C GLY A 279 1.24 16.41 50.10
N LYS A 280 0.30 16.78 51.00
CA LYS A 280 0.46 16.62 52.46
C LYS A 280 0.69 15.15 52.83
N MET A 281 -0.16 14.23 52.28
CA MET A 281 0.00 12.81 52.52
C MET A 281 1.37 12.32 52.07
N MET A 282 1.90 12.77 50.93
CA MET A 282 3.24 12.41 50.44
C MET A 282 4.36 12.96 51.35
N LEU A 283 4.20 14.15 51.89
CA LEU A 283 5.14 14.71 52.85
C LEU A 283 5.15 13.90 54.16
N ASP A 284 3.98 13.56 54.71
CA ASP A 284 3.85 12.76 55.93
C ASP A 284 4.41 11.34 55.73
N LEU A 285 4.15 10.75 54.60
CA LEU A 285 4.66 9.43 54.25
C LEU A 285 6.19 9.44 54.11
N ASN A 286 6.77 10.48 53.48
CA ASN A 286 8.22 10.63 53.35
C ASN A 286 8.89 10.95 54.72
N SER A 287 8.20 11.72 55.56
CA SER A 287 8.64 11.93 56.93
C SER A 287 8.69 10.64 57.75
N THR A 288 7.66 9.82 57.63
CA THR A 288 7.58 8.49 58.26
C THR A 288 8.66 7.55 57.74
N LEU A 289 8.83 7.50 56.41
CA LEU A 289 9.87 6.67 55.77
C LEU A 289 11.29 7.06 56.21
N SER A 290 11.57 8.36 56.24
CA SER A 290 12.90 8.87 56.65
C SER A 290 13.21 8.59 58.12
N SER A 291 12.20 8.45 58.99
CA SER A 291 12.36 8.04 60.40
C SER A 291 12.82 6.58 60.57
N VAL A 292 12.49 5.72 59.56
CA VAL A 292 12.83 4.31 59.58
C VAL A 292 14.05 4.00 58.66
N PHE A 293 14.13 4.69 57.53
CA PHE A 293 15.18 4.50 56.51
C PHE A 293 15.76 5.84 56.11
N SER A 294 16.91 6.22 56.65
CA SER A 294 17.53 7.48 56.29
C SER A 294 17.96 7.53 54.82
N GLY A 295 17.53 8.59 54.09
CA GLY A 295 17.93 8.79 52.70
C GLY A 295 17.04 8.11 51.66
N ILE A 296 15.92 7.50 52.03
CA ILE A 296 14.93 6.95 51.11
C ILE A 296 13.68 7.84 51.11
N GLY A 297 13.24 8.27 49.95
CA GLY A 297 11.96 8.95 49.70
C GLY A 297 11.12 8.22 48.67
N LEU A 298 9.81 8.27 48.80
CA LEU A 298 8.82 7.79 47.85
C LEU A 298 8.26 8.96 47.07
N ASN A 299 8.22 8.85 45.74
CA ASN A 299 7.48 9.79 44.90
C ASN A 299 6.47 9.00 44.05
N ALA A 300 5.18 9.34 44.20
CA ALA A 300 4.10 8.73 43.44
C ALA A 300 3.41 9.81 42.60
N GLN A 301 3.51 9.73 41.31
CA GLN A 301 2.92 10.67 40.36
C GLN A 301 1.70 10.11 39.66
N ALA A 302 0.56 10.78 39.79
CA ALA A 302 -0.68 10.43 39.10
C ALA A 302 -0.67 11.05 37.68
N THR A 303 -0.77 10.20 36.65
CA THR A 303 -0.88 10.65 35.25
C THR A 303 -2.34 10.65 34.80
N LEU A 304 -3.05 11.76 35.07
CA LEU A 304 -4.44 11.98 34.63
C LEU A 304 -4.57 13.03 33.51
N SER A 305 -3.47 13.42 32.91
CA SER A 305 -3.37 14.60 32.03
C SER A 305 -4.08 14.49 30.68
N ASP A 306 -4.58 13.33 30.27
CA ASP A 306 -5.17 13.13 28.95
C ASP A 306 -6.59 12.53 29.05
N ALA A 307 -7.61 13.39 28.86
CA ALA A 307 -9.00 12.95 28.82
C ALA A 307 -9.25 11.91 27.71
N ASN A 308 -8.43 11.93 26.64
CA ASN A 308 -8.51 10.92 25.57
C ASN A 308 -8.17 9.51 26.06
N LYS A 309 -7.35 9.39 27.09
CA LYS A 309 -7.01 8.11 27.71
C LYS A 309 -8.02 7.70 28.79
N ALA A 310 -8.60 8.69 29.49
CA ALA A 310 -9.55 8.46 30.59
C ALA A 310 -10.98 8.17 30.08
N ILE A 311 -11.39 8.83 28.98
CA ILE A 311 -12.74 8.70 28.40
C ILE A 311 -12.63 7.94 27.08
N LYS A 312 -12.60 6.62 27.15
CA LYS A 312 -12.59 5.75 25.97
C LYS A 312 -13.98 5.06 25.88
N PRO A 313 -14.88 5.53 24.99
CA PRO A 313 -16.15 4.86 24.85
C PRO A 313 -15.96 3.50 24.20
N THR A 314 -16.70 2.51 24.69
CA THR A 314 -16.92 1.24 24.01
C THR A 314 -18.26 1.32 23.31
N PHE A 315 -18.32 0.99 22.03
CA PHE A 315 -19.55 1.01 21.26
C PHE A 315 -20.16 -0.41 21.25
N SER A 316 -21.41 -0.53 21.69
CA SER A 316 -22.23 -1.71 21.39
C SER A 316 -22.93 -1.44 20.07
N VAL A 317 -22.61 -2.21 19.05
CA VAL A 317 -23.12 -2.01 17.70
C VAL A 317 -24.12 -3.10 17.36
N THR A 318 -25.29 -2.68 16.89
CA THR A 318 -26.35 -3.57 16.41
C THR A 318 -26.75 -3.14 15.00
N MET A 319 -27.13 -4.09 14.18
CA MET A 319 -27.66 -3.87 12.85
C MET A 319 -29.15 -4.17 12.83
N THR A 320 -29.93 -3.38 12.11
CA THR A 320 -31.37 -3.52 12.01
C THR A 320 -31.76 -3.91 10.58
N SER A 321 -32.43 -5.04 10.45
CA SER A 321 -33.21 -5.40 9.27
C SER A 321 -34.68 -5.48 9.66
N ASN A 322 -35.27 -6.67 9.82
CA ASN A 322 -36.58 -6.84 10.39
C ASN A 322 -36.56 -6.79 11.93
N ILE A 323 -35.42 -7.21 12.50
CA ILE A 323 -35.11 -7.19 13.92
C ILE A 323 -33.73 -6.60 14.15
N GLN A 324 -33.51 -6.13 15.36
CA GLN A 324 -32.21 -5.65 15.78
C GLN A 324 -31.33 -6.82 16.24
N THR A 325 -30.19 -7.00 15.64
CA THR A 325 -29.25 -8.09 15.95
C THR A 325 -27.82 -7.55 16.15
N PRO A 326 -27.04 -8.14 17.07
CA PRO A 326 -25.61 -7.84 17.20
C PRO A 326 -24.85 -8.04 15.88
N VAL A 327 -23.75 -7.28 15.69
CA VAL A 327 -22.92 -7.36 14.47
C VAL A 327 -22.38 -8.77 14.27
N GLU A 328 -22.04 -9.47 15.35
CA GLU A 328 -21.48 -10.83 15.36
C GLU A 328 -22.44 -11.86 14.75
N MET A 329 -23.75 -11.57 14.79
CA MET A 329 -24.79 -12.44 14.21
C MET A 329 -25.12 -12.10 12.75
N GLN A 330 -24.43 -11.12 12.16
CA GLN A 330 -24.63 -10.75 10.76
C GLN A 330 -23.72 -11.54 9.82
N GLY A 331 -24.14 -11.71 8.58
CA GLY A 331 -23.28 -12.28 7.54
C GLY A 331 -22.03 -11.41 7.31
N THR A 332 -20.88 -12.03 7.16
CA THR A 332 -19.58 -11.36 6.99
C THR A 332 -19.59 -10.31 5.87
N GLY A 333 -20.29 -10.58 4.75
CA GLY A 333 -20.46 -9.63 3.65
C GLY A 333 -21.18 -8.34 4.05
N VAL A 334 -22.20 -8.44 4.91
CA VAL A 334 -22.96 -7.28 5.42
C VAL A 334 -22.07 -6.45 6.33
N VAL A 335 -21.35 -7.08 7.24
CA VAL A 335 -20.43 -6.40 8.17
C VAL A 335 -19.34 -5.65 7.40
N ARG A 336 -18.72 -6.29 6.40
CA ARG A 336 -17.71 -5.66 5.53
C ARG A 336 -18.26 -4.48 4.75
N SER A 337 -19.45 -4.62 4.15
CA SER A 337 -20.10 -3.52 3.44
C SER A 337 -20.40 -2.34 4.37
N THR A 338 -20.75 -2.61 5.64
CA THR A 338 -20.99 -1.56 6.64
C THR A 338 -19.69 -0.84 7.03
N VAL A 339 -18.59 -1.57 7.22
CA VAL A 339 -17.26 -0.96 7.43
C VAL A 339 -16.93 0.01 6.30
N PHE A 340 -17.18 -0.37 5.04
CA PHE A 340 -16.98 0.51 3.89
C PHE A 340 -17.89 1.73 3.88
N ALA A 341 -19.15 1.54 4.21
CA ALA A 341 -20.09 2.66 4.31
C ALA A 341 -19.65 3.68 5.36
N LEU A 342 -19.13 3.20 6.51
CA LEU A 342 -18.58 4.08 7.55
C LEU A 342 -17.31 4.80 7.08
N LEU A 343 -16.42 4.12 6.37
CA LEU A 343 -15.21 4.73 5.80
C LEU A 343 -15.56 5.80 4.77
N ARG A 344 -16.54 5.52 3.91
CA ARG A 344 -17.04 6.49 2.93
C ARG A 344 -17.64 7.71 3.63
N TYR A 345 -18.47 7.50 4.66
CA TYR A 345 -19.03 8.58 5.46
C TYR A 345 -17.93 9.43 6.11
N LYS A 346 -16.93 8.79 6.72
CA LYS A 346 -15.78 9.48 7.31
C LYS A 346 -15.03 10.32 6.26
N ALA A 347 -14.73 9.75 5.10
CA ALA A 347 -14.02 10.46 4.04
C ALA A 347 -14.79 11.71 3.55
N LEU A 348 -16.11 11.61 3.39
CA LEU A 348 -16.95 12.75 3.01
C LEU A 348 -16.94 13.85 4.09
N ARG A 349 -17.02 13.46 5.35
CA ARG A 349 -16.96 14.38 6.48
C ARG A 349 -15.61 15.12 6.59
N ASP A 350 -14.50 14.41 6.36
CA ASP A 350 -13.14 14.99 6.38
C ASP A 350 -12.97 16.05 5.29
N ILE A 351 -13.59 15.85 4.11
CA ILE A 351 -13.61 16.84 3.02
C ILE A 351 -14.40 18.09 3.45
N GLU A 352 -15.59 17.93 4.03
CA GLU A 352 -16.44 19.05 4.47
C GLU A 352 -15.75 19.90 5.54
N LYS A 353 -15.05 19.26 6.47
CA LYS A 353 -14.37 19.93 7.59
C LYS A 353 -13.03 20.57 7.22
N LYS A 354 -12.50 20.33 6.01
CA LYS A 354 -11.13 20.72 5.60
C LYS A 354 -10.09 20.32 6.67
N SER A 355 -10.26 19.12 7.22
CA SER A 355 -9.44 18.68 8.34
C SER A 355 -7.99 18.48 7.91
N ASN A 356 -7.04 18.99 8.71
CA ASN A 356 -5.60 18.76 8.56
C ASN A 356 -5.17 17.42 9.21
N GLU A 357 -6.04 16.42 9.17
CA GLU A 357 -5.74 15.12 9.76
C GLU A 357 -4.64 14.37 8.99
N ARG A 358 -3.98 13.47 9.70
CA ARG A 358 -2.98 12.59 9.11
C ARG A 358 -3.62 11.76 7.99
N PRO A 359 -2.97 11.63 6.82
CA PRO A 359 -3.45 10.77 5.74
C PRO A 359 -3.70 9.34 6.23
N LEU A 360 -4.68 8.66 5.62
CA LEU A 360 -5.06 7.29 5.97
C LEU A 360 -4.70 6.34 4.84
N ILE A 361 -3.96 5.27 5.15
CA ILE A 361 -3.75 4.13 4.25
C ILE A 361 -4.69 3.02 4.69
N ILE A 362 -5.61 2.65 3.81
CA ILE A 362 -6.55 1.55 4.04
C ILE A 362 -5.99 0.31 3.35
N CYS A 363 -5.51 -0.64 4.14
CA CYS A 363 -5.05 -1.95 3.69
C CYS A 363 -6.22 -2.92 3.73
N PHE A 364 -6.69 -3.34 2.55
CA PHE A 364 -7.87 -4.17 2.46
C PHE A 364 -7.56 -5.52 1.83
N GLU A 365 -7.82 -6.59 2.57
CA GLU A 365 -7.56 -7.94 2.13
C GLU A 365 -8.83 -8.55 1.55
N GLU A 366 -8.78 -8.90 0.25
CA GLU A 366 -9.82 -9.57 -0.51
C GLU A 366 -11.23 -8.98 -0.29
N PRO A 367 -11.45 -7.71 -0.67
CA PRO A 367 -12.73 -7.01 -0.42
C PRO A 367 -13.95 -7.73 -0.99
N GLU A 368 -13.78 -8.53 -2.04
CA GLU A 368 -14.83 -9.26 -2.73
C GLU A 368 -15.30 -10.52 -2.02
N ILE A 369 -14.55 -11.05 -1.06
CA ILE A 369 -14.91 -12.31 -0.38
C ILE A 369 -16.24 -12.16 0.34
N TYR A 370 -17.10 -13.17 0.19
CA TYR A 370 -18.45 -13.26 0.75
C TYR A 370 -19.46 -12.23 0.24
N LEU A 371 -19.12 -11.47 -0.81
CA LEU A 371 -20.06 -10.53 -1.43
C LEU A 371 -20.82 -11.17 -2.59
N HIS A 372 -22.11 -10.84 -2.70
CA HIS A 372 -22.86 -11.10 -3.93
C HIS A 372 -22.25 -10.26 -5.09
N PRO A 373 -22.24 -10.75 -6.35
CA PRO A 373 -21.62 -10.03 -7.49
C PRO A 373 -22.01 -8.55 -7.59
N ASN A 374 -23.30 -8.21 -7.39
CA ASN A 374 -23.74 -6.81 -7.40
C ASN A 374 -23.12 -5.98 -6.27
N ALA A 375 -22.99 -6.56 -5.08
CA ALA A 375 -22.34 -5.91 -3.95
C ALA A 375 -20.82 -5.75 -4.18
N ALA A 376 -20.19 -6.71 -4.86
CA ALA A 376 -18.77 -6.60 -5.23
C ALA A 376 -18.51 -5.43 -6.21
N ASN A 377 -19.41 -5.18 -7.17
CA ASN A 377 -19.33 -4.02 -8.05
C ASN A 377 -19.46 -2.70 -7.27
N GLN A 378 -20.44 -2.61 -6.36
CA GLN A 378 -20.60 -1.44 -5.49
C GLN A 378 -19.38 -1.22 -4.59
N MET A 379 -18.81 -2.32 -4.08
CA MET A 379 -17.58 -2.30 -3.28
C MET A 379 -16.40 -1.73 -4.08
N ARG A 380 -16.20 -2.23 -5.31
CA ARG A 380 -15.20 -1.69 -6.24
C ARG A 380 -15.35 -0.19 -6.41
N ASP A 381 -16.54 0.29 -6.74
CA ASP A 381 -16.80 1.71 -6.97
C ASP A 381 -16.51 2.53 -5.70
N THR A 382 -16.90 2.03 -4.53
CA THR A 382 -16.60 2.67 -3.23
C THR A 382 -15.09 2.75 -2.95
N ILE A 383 -14.31 1.70 -3.27
CA ILE A 383 -12.85 1.70 -3.14
C ILE A 383 -12.23 2.84 -3.97
N TYR A 384 -12.66 2.98 -5.22
CA TYR A 384 -12.15 4.05 -6.08
C TYR A 384 -12.62 5.45 -5.65
N GLU A 385 -13.83 5.59 -5.15
CA GLU A 385 -14.32 6.85 -4.59
C GLU A 385 -13.47 7.26 -3.37
N LEU A 386 -13.21 6.34 -2.46
CA LEU A 386 -12.35 6.58 -1.29
C LEU A 386 -10.93 6.95 -1.70
N ALA A 387 -10.36 6.27 -2.70
CA ALA A 387 -9.02 6.55 -3.21
C ALA A 387 -8.90 7.93 -3.89
N ASN A 388 -10.00 8.45 -4.44
CA ASN A 388 -10.03 9.80 -5.04
C ASN A 388 -10.09 10.93 -4.01
N THR A 389 -10.32 10.62 -2.74
CA THR A 389 -10.27 11.64 -1.69
C THR A 389 -8.82 12.03 -1.38
N THR A 390 -8.58 13.29 -1.06
CA THR A 390 -7.23 13.86 -0.94
C THR A 390 -6.37 13.23 0.16
N ASN A 391 -7.01 12.69 1.19
CA ASN A 391 -6.33 12.19 2.39
C ASN A 391 -6.28 10.66 2.49
N ASN A 392 -6.86 9.93 1.55
CA ASN A 392 -6.90 8.48 1.60
C ASN A 392 -6.03 7.85 0.50
N GLN A 393 -5.44 6.71 0.85
CA GLN A 393 -4.76 5.83 -0.09
C GLN A 393 -5.21 4.40 0.19
N ILE A 394 -5.56 3.65 -0.85
CA ILE A 394 -6.07 2.29 -0.69
C ILE A 394 -5.09 1.29 -1.28
N VAL A 395 -4.82 0.24 -0.52
CA VAL A 395 -4.02 -0.90 -0.96
C VAL A 395 -4.85 -2.17 -0.76
N CYS A 396 -5.28 -2.77 -1.85
CA CYS A 396 -6.09 -3.99 -1.84
C CYS A 396 -5.30 -5.21 -2.31
N SER A 397 -5.40 -6.33 -1.61
CA SER A 397 -5.13 -7.63 -2.22
C SER A 397 -6.41 -8.20 -2.82
N THR A 398 -6.36 -8.76 -4.02
CA THR A 398 -7.55 -9.34 -4.66
C THR A 398 -7.19 -10.50 -5.58
N HIS A 399 -8.10 -11.46 -5.66
CA HIS A 399 -8.10 -12.53 -6.66
C HIS A 399 -9.18 -12.32 -7.73
N SER A 400 -9.97 -11.26 -7.62
CA SER A 400 -11.09 -11.00 -8.49
C SER A 400 -10.77 -9.93 -9.55
N PRO A 401 -10.85 -10.27 -10.84
CA PRO A 401 -10.73 -9.28 -11.90
C PRO A 401 -11.81 -8.20 -11.84
N TYR A 402 -12.95 -8.47 -11.21
CA TYR A 402 -14.03 -7.49 -11.03
C TYR A 402 -13.64 -6.29 -10.17
N MET A 403 -12.64 -6.43 -9.30
CA MET A 403 -12.17 -5.35 -8.46
C MET A 403 -11.33 -4.31 -9.22
N ILE A 404 -10.90 -4.65 -10.45
CA ILE A 404 -10.05 -3.80 -11.28
C ILE A 404 -10.92 -3.11 -12.33
N ASP A 405 -11.03 -1.79 -12.27
CA ASP A 405 -11.72 -0.98 -13.26
C ASP A 405 -10.72 -0.40 -14.26
N LEU A 406 -10.58 -1.06 -15.41
CA LEU A 406 -9.70 -0.62 -16.49
C LEU A 406 -10.16 0.67 -17.19
N GLY A 407 -11.41 1.06 -17.00
CA GLY A 407 -11.94 2.33 -17.49
C GLY A 407 -11.45 3.55 -16.72
N ARG A 408 -10.95 3.35 -15.50
CA ARG A 408 -10.40 4.43 -14.67
C ARG A 408 -8.94 4.68 -15.01
N ARG A 409 -8.64 5.92 -15.40
CA ARG A 409 -7.35 6.30 -15.99
C ARG A 409 -6.38 6.96 -15.03
N THR A 410 -6.81 7.31 -13.83
CA THR A 410 -6.00 8.06 -12.87
C THR A 410 -5.93 7.36 -11.53
N GLY A 411 -4.75 7.41 -10.93
CA GLY A 411 -4.56 7.00 -9.55
C GLY A 411 -4.57 5.49 -9.28
N GLN A 412 -4.51 4.64 -10.32
CA GLN A 412 -4.51 3.18 -10.19
C GLN A 412 -3.17 2.57 -10.54
N LEU A 413 -2.73 1.58 -9.75
CA LEU A 413 -1.55 0.77 -10.00
C LEU A 413 -1.83 -0.70 -9.64
N LEU A 414 -1.42 -1.61 -10.50
CA LEU A 414 -1.48 -3.05 -10.23
C LEU A 414 -0.07 -3.57 -9.95
N ASN A 415 0.09 -4.41 -8.93
CA ASN A 415 1.30 -5.14 -8.63
C ASN A 415 1.03 -6.64 -8.79
N TYR A 416 1.60 -7.24 -9.83
CA TYR A 416 1.48 -8.67 -10.07
C TYR A 416 2.61 -9.42 -9.38
N LEU A 417 2.23 -10.20 -8.37
CA LEU A 417 3.15 -11.02 -7.60
C LEU A 417 3.18 -12.43 -8.14
N TYR A 418 4.38 -12.92 -8.42
CA TYR A 418 4.61 -14.29 -8.87
C TYR A 418 5.82 -14.89 -8.17
N ILE A 419 5.86 -16.20 -8.14
CA ILE A 419 6.97 -16.97 -7.55
C ILE A 419 7.80 -17.56 -8.68
N ASP A 420 9.10 -17.36 -8.60
CA ASP A 420 10.07 -18.00 -9.49
C ASP A 420 11.17 -18.68 -8.68
N GLN A 421 11.78 -19.71 -9.29
CA GLN A 421 12.94 -20.38 -8.72
C GLN A 421 14.20 -19.60 -9.05
N SER A 422 14.84 -19.06 -8.04
CA SER A 422 16.09 -18.32 -8.17
C SER A 422 17.20 -18.99 -7.35
N GLU A 423 18.40 -18.97 -7.90
CA GLU A 423 19.58 -19.43 -7.16
C GLU A 423 20.02 -18.40 -6.13
N ILE A 424 20.13 -18.83 -4.85
CA ILE A 424 20.63 -17.99 -3.76
C ILE A 424 22.01 -18.53 -3.36
N LYS A 425 23.00 -17.65 -3.29
CA LYS A 425 24.29 -17.96 -2.69
C LYS A 425 24.19 -17.83 -1.18
N LEU A 426 24.50 -18.90 -0.48
CA LEU A 426 24.57 -18.95 0.99
C LEU A 426 25.88 -18.35 1.48
N THR A 427 25.93 -18.03 2.77
CA THR A 427 27.15 -17.51 3.45
C THR A 427 28.35 -18.48 3.38
N ASN A 428 28.08 -19.78 3.24
CA ASN A 428 29.09 -20.83 3.05
C ASN A 428 29.56 -21.01 1.58
N GLY A 429 29.09 -20.15 0.65
CA GLY A 429 29.45 -20.18 -0.77
C GLY A 429 28.66 -21.19 -1.63
N LYS A 430 27.78 -22.02 -1.04
CA LYS A 430 26.90 -22.94 -1.80
C LYS A 430 25.73 -22.17 -2.42
N SER A 431 25.31 -22.60 -3.61
CA SER A 431 24.10 -22.10 -4.27
C SER A 431 22.94 -23.06 -4.03
N VAL A 432 21.78 -22.49 -3.66
CA VAL A 432 20.54 -23.23 -3.43
C VAL A 432 19.41 -22.62 -4.25
N LYS A 433 18.57 -23.47 -4.86
CA LYS A 433 17.34 -23.00 -5.53
C LYS A 433 16.24 -22.76 -4.52
N CYS A 434 15.76 -21.54 -4.46
CA CYS A 434 14.66 -21.12 -3.60
C CYS A 434 13.52 -20.51 -4.40
N ASN A 435 12.30 -20.66 -3.89
CA ASN A 435 11.13 -19.97 -4.40
C ASN A 435 11.13 -18.52 -3.89
N ILE A 436 11.33 -17.57 -4.80
CA ILE A 436 11.40 -16.13 -4.47
C ILE A 436 10.18 -15.43 -5.07
N VAL A 437 9.63 -14.51 -4.29
CA VAL A 437 8.53 -13.64 -4.75
C VAL A 437 9.12 -12.47 -5.52
N HIS A 438 8.60 -12.27 -6.72
CA HIS A 438 8.88 -11.13 -7.58
C HIS A 438 7.62 -10.29 -7.75
N ASN A 439 7.80 -9.00 -8.02
CA ASN A 439 6.72 -8.08 -8.36
C ASN A 439 6.92 -7.51 -9.76
N LYS A 440 5.83 -7.46 -10.52
CA LYS A 440 5.75 -6.76 -11.81
C LYS A 440 4.65 -5.71 -11.71
N PRO A 441 5.01 -4.43 -11.59
CA PRO A 441 4.02 -3.35 -11.57
C PRO A 441 3.46 -3.11 -12.97
N PHE A 442 2.13 -2.94 -13.08
CA PHE A 442 1.44 -2.51 -14.30
C PHE A 442 0.89 -1.11 -14.10
N ASN A 443 1.48 -0.14 -14.78
CA ASN A 443 0.98 1.22 -14.79
C ASN A 443 0.02 1.43 -15.96
N ILE A 444 -1.27 1.21 -15.70
CA ILE A 444 -2.35 1.34 -16.68
C ILE A 444 -2.41 2.75 -17.27
N GLN A 445 -2.16 3.76 -16.45
CA GLN A 445 -2.21 5.16 -16.87
C GLN A 445 -1.07 5.50 -17.84
N GLU A 446 0.15 5.09 -17.54
CA GLU A 446 1.29 5.34 -18.42
C GLU A 446 1.15 4.59 -19.74
N ALA A 447 0.75 3.32 -19.69
CA ALA A 447 0.49 2.54 -20.90
C ALA A 447 -0.55 3.20 -21.81
N PHE A 448 -1.62 3.76 -21.21
CA PHE A 448 -2.66 4.44 -21.98
C PHE A 448 -2.16 5.77 -22.61
N LYS A 449 -1.26 6.50 -21.95
CA LYS A 449 -0.68 7.74 -22.48
C LYS A 449 0.18 7.51 -23.73
N THR A 450 0.81 6.35 -23.86
CA THR A 450 1.68 6.02 -25.00
C THR A 450 0.92 5.77 -26.30
N LEU A 451 -0.39 5.58 -26.24
CA LEU A 451 -1.24 5.31 -27.39
C LEU A 451 -1.59 6.61 -28.17
N LEU A 452 -1.80 6.50 -29.48
CA LEU A 452 -2.39 7.53 -30.32
C LEU A 452 -3.88 7.74 -29.97
N GLU A 453 -4.46 8.88 -30.32
CA GLU A 453 -5.87 9.17 -29.96
C GLU A 453 -6.86 8.13 -30.52
N GLU A 454 -6.70 7.73 -31.78
CA GLU A 454 -7.53 6.67 -32.39
C GLU A 454 -7.36 5.32 -31.68
N GLU A 455 -6.13 4.96 -31.33
CA GLU A 455 -5.81 3.73 -30.58
C GLU A 455 -6.44 3.77 -29.17
N LYS A 456 -6.43 4.93 -28.52
CA LYS A 456 -7.10 5.14 -27.22
C LYS A 456 -8.60 4.87 -27.31
N ASP A 457 -9.25 5.27 -28.39
CA ASP A 457 -10.69 5.05 -28.55
C ASP A 457 -11.02 3.57 -28.78
N TYR A 458 -10.21 2.85 -29.55
CA TYR A 458 -10.37 1.39 -29.70
C TYR A 458 -10.16 0.66 -28.36
N VAL A 459 -9.13 0.99 -27.62
CA VAL A 459 -8.88 0.41 -26.29
C VAL A 459 -10.03 0.73 -25.34
N LYS A 460 -10.49 1.99 -25.28
CA LYS A 460 -11.65 2.39 -24.45
C LYS A 460 -12.91 1.58 -24.78
N LEU A 461 -13.19 1.41 -26.08
CA LEU A 461 -14.35 0.63 -26.52
C LEU A 461 -14.25 -0.81 -26.05
N THR A 462 -13.10 -1.46 -26.26
CA THR A 462 -12.87 -2.84 -25.84
C THR A 462 -13.00 -3.01 -24.33
N LEU A 463 -12.44 -2.07 -23.55
CA LEU A 463 -12.53 -2.06 -22.08
C LEU A 463 -13.98 -1.88 -21.58
N LYS A 464 -14.83 -1.18 -22.34
CA LYS A 464 -16.26 -1.02 -22.02
C LYS A 464 -17.11 -2.21 -22.42
N MET A 465 -16.71 -2.93 -23.46
CA MET A 465 -17.48 -4.06 -24.02
C MET A 465 -17.16 -5.38 -23.33
N ASP A 466 -16.02 -5.49 -22.68
CA ASP A 466 -15.57 -6.72 -22.04
C ASP A 466 -15.15 -6.44 -20.58
N ASP A 467 -16.10 -6.63 -19.67
CA ASP A 467 -15.89 -6.49 -18.22
C ASP A 467 -14.86 -7.51 -17.67
N TYR A 468 -14.56 -8.55 -18.44
CA TYR A 468 -13.63 -9.61 -18.04
C TYR A 468 -12.21 -9.38 -18.54
N LEU A 469 -11.94 -8.31 -19.29
CA LEU A 469 -10.61 -8.05 -19.84
C LEU A 469 -9.54 -7.94 -18.75
N ALA A 470 -9.90 -7.51 -17.56
CA ALA A 470 -8.99 -7.48 -16.39
C ALA A 470 -8.39 -8.86 -16.04
N ARG A 471 -8.95 -9.97 -16.53
CA ARG A 471 -8.36 -11.31 -16.35
C ARG A 471 -6.97 -11.45 -16.96
N ILE A 472 -6.61 -10.63 -17.93
CA ILE A 472 -5.26 -10.63 -18.54
C ILE A 472 -4.16 -10.44 -17.49
N PHE A 473 -4.42 -9.70 -16.43
CA PHE A 473 -3.46 -9.47 -15.35
C PHE A 473 -3.29 -10.66 -14.40
N PHE A 474 -4.15 -11.67 -14.52
CA PHE A 474 -4.11 -12.90 -13.72
C PHE A 474 -3.61 -14.10 -14.50
N ALA A 475 -3.33 -13.94 -15.81
CA ALA A 475 -2.82 -15.00 -16.67
C ALA A 475 -1.32 -14.80 -16.94
N ARG A 476 -0.62 -15.92 -17.17
CA ARG A 476 0.79 -15.89 -17.59
C ARG A 476 0.95 -15.51 -19.05
N ASN A 477 0.00 -15.97 -19.89
CA ASN A 477 0.01 -15.74 -21.32
C ASN A 477 -1.34 -15.16 -21.76
N VAL A 478 -1.29 -14.27 -22.74
CA VAL A 478 -2.47 -13.64 -23.34
C VAL A 478 -2.47 -13.95 -24.82
N LEU A 479 -3.56 -14.49 -25.33
CA LEU A 479 -3.80 -14.70 -26.76
C LEU A 479 -4.89 -13.73 -27.24
N ILE A 480 -4.53 -12.80 -28.12
CA ILE A 480 -5.48 -11.91 -28.79
C ILE A 480 -5.95 -12.61 -30.05
N VAL A 481 -7.26 -12.74 -30.22
CA VAL A 481 -7.91 -13.27 -31.42
C VAL A 481 -8.73 -12.19 -32.12
N GLU A 482 -8.94 -12.35 -33.45
CA GLU A 482 -9.60 -11.33 -34.25
C GLU A 482 -11.06 -11.15 -33.86
N GLY A 483 -11.81 -12.28 -33.72
CA GLY A 483 -13.25 -12.23 -33.53
C GLY A 483 -13.86 -13.30 -32.64
N ASP A 484 -15.18 -13.36 -32.65
CA ASP A 484 -15.97 -14.29 -31.84
C ASP A 484 -15.86 -15.75 -32.36
N THR A 485 -15.59 -15.95 -33.67
CA THR A 485 -15.45 -17.29 -34.26
C THR A 485 -14.21 -18.01 -33.76
N GLU A 486 -13.06 -17.33 -33.77
CA GLU A 486 -11.80 -17.86 -33.24
C GLU A 486 -11.94 -18.17 -31.75
N GLU A 487 -12.56 -17.26 -30.98
CA GLU A 487 -12.76 -17.53 -29.55
C GLU A 487 -13.59 -18.77 -29.28
N ILE A 488 -14.73 -18.96 -29.98
CA ILE A 488 -15.60 -20.12 -29.75
C ILE A 488 -14.90 -21.41 -30.20
N VAL A 489 -14.18 -21.40 -31.33
CA VAL A 489 -13.42 -22.56 -31.81
C VAL A 489 -12.35 -22.96 -30.78
N LEU A 490 -11.59 -22.01 -30.29
CA LEU A 490 -10.56 -22.28 -29.26
C LEU A 490 -11.18 -22.80 -27.95
N ARG A 491 -12.30 -22.25 -27.51
CA ARG A 491 -12.99 -22.70 -26.30
C ARG A 491 -13.49 -24.14 -26.43
N GLU A 492 -14.09 -24.48 -27.55
CA GLU A 492 -14.52 -25.85 -27.85
C GLU A 492 -13.32 -26.80 -27.96
N THR A 493 -12.26 -26.39 -28.66
CA THR A 493 -11.01 -27.17 -28.73
C THR A 493 -10.47 -27.46 -27.32
N ILE A 494 -10.38 -26.43 -26.45
CA ILE A 494 -9.91 -26.60 -25.08
C ILE A 494 -10.84 -27.53 -24.29
N SER A 495 -12.16 -27.49 -24.53
CA SER A 495 -13.11 -28.34 -23.83
C SER A 495 -12.90 -29.81 -24.11
N LEU A 496 -12.45 -30.15 -25.34
CA LEU A 496 -12.19 -31.51 -25.84
C LEU A 496 -10.75 -31.98 -25.59
N MET A 497 -9.84 -31.12 -25.11
CA MET A 497 -8.46 -31.48 -24.78
C MET A 497 -8.37 -32.50 -23.63
N PRO A 498 -7.33 -33.34 -23.60
CA PRO A 498 -7.03 -34.18 -22.44
C PRO A 498 -6.89 -33.32 -21.17
N GLU A 499 -7.41 -33.81 -20.05
CA GLU A 499 -7.50 -33.05 -18.77
C GLU A 499 -6.21 -32.36 -18.37
N LYS A 500 -5.04 -32.98 -18.54
CA LYS A 500 -3.74 -32.39 -18.21
C LYS A 500 -3.44 -31.15 -19.07
N MET A 501 -3.71 -31.23 -20.39
CA MET A 501 -3.51 -30.10 -21.32
C MET A 501 -4.52 -28.99 -21.04
N LYS A 502 -5.80 -29.35 -20.93
CA LYS A 502 -6.90 -28.44 -20.60
C LYS A 502 -6.61 -27.66 -19.33
N LYS A 503 -6.21 -28.33 -18.25
CA LYS A 503 -5.84 -27.69 -17.01
C LYS A 503 -4.68 -26.72 -17.18
N ASN A 504 -3.65 -27.10 -17.93
CA ASN A 504 -2.51 -26.23 -18.21
C ASN A 504 -2.92 -24.96 -18.98
N VAL A 505 -3.74 -25.13 -20.04
CA VAL A 505 -4.22 -23.98 -20.81
C VAL A 505 -5.08 -23.07 -19.98
N LEU A 506 -6.10 -23.61 -19.29
CA LEU A 506 -7.02 -22.83 -18.48
C LEU A 506 -6.33 -22.11 -17.30
N SER A 507 -5.24 -22.66 -16.77
CA SER A 507 -4.49 -22.04 -15.67
C SER A 507 -3.51 -20.96 -16.12
N ASN A 508 -3.05 -20.97 -17.37
CA ASN A 508 -1.96 -20.11 -17.81
C ASN A 508 -2.34 -19.14 -18.94
N TRP A 509 -3.45 -19.37 -19.64
CA TRP A 509 -3.80 -18.60 -20.82
C TRP A 509 -5.12 -17.85 -20.65
N GLN A 510 -5.14 -16.62 -21.14
CA GLN A 510 -6.35 -15.83 -21.31
C GLN A 510 -6.54 -15.50 -22.79
N ILE A 511 -7.70 -15.83 -23.34
CA ILE A 511 -8.11 -15.46 -24.71
C ILE A 511 -8.84 -14.12 -24.64
N VAL A 512 -8.46 -13.21 -25.53
CA VAL A 512 -9.02 -11.85 -25.65
C VAL A 512 -9.48 -11.60 -27.09
N ARG A 513 -10.73 -11.22 -27.25
CA ARG A 513 -11.30 -10.81 -28.54
C ARG A 513 -11.00 -9.36 -28.84
N ALA A 514 -10.44 -9.09 -30.00
CA ALA A 514 -10.22 -7.71 -30.46
C ALA A 514 -11.42 -7.12 -31.19
N ARG A 515 -12.18 -7.96 -31.93
CA ARG A 515 -13.28 -7.51 -32.82
C ARG A 515 -12.79 -6.65 -33.97
N GLY A 516 -11.67 -7.08 -34.57
CA GLY A 516 -11.11 -6.52 -35.79
C GLY A 516 -9.63 -6.15 -35.67
N LYS A 517 -8.94 -6.14 -36.82
CA LYS A 517 -7.48 -5.98 -36.92
C LYS A 517 -6.94 -4.65 -36.38
N ALA A 518 -7.66 -3.55 -36.56
CA ALA A 518 -7.26 -2.25 -36.01
C ALA A 518 -7.24 -2.26 -34.48
N VAL A 519 -8.18 -2.97 -33.85
CA VAL A 519 -8.21 -3.15 -32.40
C VAL A 519 -7.08 -4.04 -31.90
N ILE A 520 -6.71 -5.08 -32.68
CA ILE A 520 -5.54 -5.93 -32.36
C ILE A 520 -4.29 -5.06 -32.20
N ILE A 521 -4.01 -4.16 -33.15
CA ILE A 521 -2.86 -3.26 -33.11
C ILE A 521 -2.85 -2.44 -31.83
N SER A 522 -3.98 -1.83 -31.50
CA SER A 522 -4.15 -0.97 -30.33
C SER A 522 -3.98 -1.75 -29.02
N LEU A 523 -4.55 -2.96 -28.93
CA LEU A 523 -4.41 -3.84 -27.77
C LEU A 523 -2.98 -4.34 -27.59
N VAL A 524 -2.31 -4.74 -28.66
CA VAL A 524 -0.91 -5.17 -28.60
C VAL A 524 -0.03 -4.05 -28.05
N LYS A 525 -0.14 -2.84 -28.58
CA LYS A 525 0.60 -1.68 -28.09
C LYS A 525 0.32 -1.38 -26.63
N TYR A 526 -0.95 -1.41 -26.25
CA TYR A 526 -1.38 -1.18 -24.87
C TYR A 526 -0.81 -2.22 -23.89
N LEU A 527 -0.91 -3.51 -24.22
CA LEU A 527 -0.39 -4.59 -23.39
C LEU A 527 1.14 -4.53 -23.29
N LYS A 528 1.83 -4.29 -24.41
CA LYS A 528 3.30 -4.16 -24.43
C LYS A 528 3.78 -2.95 -23.60
N ALA A 529 3.09 -1.83 -23.63
CA ALA A 529 3.39 -0.69 -22.79
C ALA A 529 3.27 -0.99 -21.29
N MET A 530 2.45 -1.98 -20.91
CA MET A 530 2.40 -2.53 -19.55
C MET A 530 3.42 -3.67 -19.31
N GLY A 531 4.23 -4.02 -20.32
CA GLY A 531 5.18 -5.12 -20.24
C GLY A 531 4.55 -6.51 -20.37
N ILE A 532 3.34 -6.61 -20.89
CA ILE A 532 2.68 -7.89 -21.24
C ILE A 532 2.94 -8.17 -22.70
N GLU A 533 3.57 -9.29 -22.99
CA GLU A 533 3.88 -9.73 -24.36
C GLU A 533 2.78 -10.69 -24.85
N PRO A 534 1.78 -10.23 -25.63
CA PRO A 534 0.69 -11.09 -26.07
C PRO A 534 1.09 -11.98 -27.25
N TYR A 535 0.38 -13.07 -27.41
CA TYR A 535 0.28 -13.81 -28.66
C TYR A 535 -0.89 -13.24 -29.47
N VAL A 536 -0.79 -13.28 -30.79
CA VAL A 536 -1.83 -12.79 -31.69
C VAL A 536 -2.18 -13.87 -32.71
N MET A 537 -3.47 -14.14 -32.89
CA MET A 537 -3.99 -14.97 -33.95
C MET A 537 -4.99 -14.17 -34.78
N HIS A 538 -4.76 -14.10 -36.10
CA HIS A 538 -5.64 -13.40 -37.03
C HIS A 538 -5.64 -14.02 -38.43
N ASP A 539 -6.69 -13.75 -39.19
CA ASP A 539 -6.84 -14.16 -40.58
C ASP A 539 -5.94 -13.31 -41.50
N LEU A 540 -5.35 -13.89 -42.54
CA LEU A 540 -4.57 -13.12 -43.54
C LEU A 540 -5.46 -12.29 -44.46
N ASP A 541 -6.70 -12.75 -44.72
CA ASP A 541 -7.68 -12.09 -45.57
C ASP A 541 -7.13 -11.71 -46.96
N SER A 542 -6.35 -12.60 -47.59
CA SER A 542 -5.59 -12.31 -48.80
C SER A 542 -6.49 -11.85 -49.97
N GLU A 543 -7.76 -12.25 -49.96
CA GLU A 543 -8.75 -11.88 -50.97
C GLU A 543 -9.43 -10.53 -50.67
N THR A 544 -9.20 -9.94 -49.49
CA THR A 544 -9.82 -8.68 -49.06
C THR A 544 -8.73 -7.59 -48.86
N PRO A 545 -8.39 -6.79 -49.89
CA PRO A 545 -7.23 -5.89 -49.85
C PRO A 545 -7.26 -4.86 -48.67
N GLY A 546 -8.43 -4.48 -48.23
CA GLY A 546 -8.58 -3.56 -47.07
C GLY A 546 -8.17 -4.21 -45.76
N ALA A 547 -8.53 -5.47 -45.53
CA ALA A 547 -8.19 -6.22 -44.34
C ALA A 547 -6.72 -6.69 -44.37
N ALA A 548 -6.24 -7.13 -45.54
CA ALA A 548 -4.87 -7.59 -45.75
C ALA A 548 -3.82 -6.47 -45.44
N LYS A 549 -4.14 -5.19 -45.68
CA LYS A 549 -3.27 -4.07 -45.37
C LYS A 549 -2.94 -3.94 -43.88
N MET A 550 -3.76 -4.51 -43.00
CA MET A 550 -3.54 -4.46 -41.54
C MET A 550 -2.56 -5.53 -41.02
N ASN A 551 -2.22 -6.52 -41.85
CA ASN A 551 -1.35 -7.65 -41.44
C ASN A 551 0.07 -7.16 -41.06
N GLU A 552 0.66 -6.28 -41.87
CA GLU A 552 1.99 -5.71 -41.61
C GLU A 552 2.00 -4.80 -40.36
N PRO A 553 1.04 -3.88 -40.15
CA PRO A 553 0.90 -3.12 -38.91
C PRO A 553 0.75 -4.01 -37.65
N ILE A 554 0.04 -5.13 -37.70
CA ILE A 554 -0.07 -6.09 -36.59
C ILE A 554 1.30 -6.70 -36.29
N ARG A 555 2.01 -7.21 -37.31
CA ARG A 555 3.36 -7.77 -37.19
C ARG A 555 4.33 -6.75 -36.58
N ASN A 556 4.32 -5.50 -37.06
CA ASN A 556 5.17 -4.43 -36.56
C ASN A 556 4.85 -4.06 -35.10
N ALA A 557 3.57 -4.02 -34.71
CA ALA A 557 3.19 -3.75 -33.33
C ALA A 557 3.64 -4.89 -32.39
N LEU A 558 3.52 -6.15 -32.85
CA LEU A 558 3.93 -7.33 -32.08
C LEU A 558 5.46 -7.44 -32.01
N ASN A 559 6.16 -7.16 -33.11
CA ASN A 559 7.63 -7.19 -33.24
C ASN A 559 8.26 -8.51 -32.73
N ASP A 560 7.55 -9.63 -32.89
CA ASP A 560 7.96 -10.99 -32.52
C ASP A 560 7.14 -12.01 -33.31
N ASP A 561 7.70 -12.49 -34.40
CA ASP A 561 7.03 -13.46 -35.29
C ASP A 561 6.73 -14.81 -34.61
N THR A 562 7.44 -15.15 -33.53
CA THR A 562 7.20 -16.40 -32.78
C THR A 562 5.88 -16.39 -32.01
N LYS A 563 5.31 -15.22 -31.81
CA LYS A 563 4.03 -15.00 -31.12
C LYS A 563 2.88 -14.68 -32.09
N LEU A 564 3.15 -14.65 -33.38
CA LEU A 564 2.17 -14.38 -34.42
C LEU A 564 1.68 -15.68 -35.06
N ILE A 565 0.39 -15.93 -34.97
CA ILE A 565 -0.30 -17.06 -35.60
C ILE A 565 -1.19 -16.49 -36.70
N THR A 566 -0.91 -16.82 -37.95
CA THR A 566 -1.68 -16.36 -39.09
C THR A 566 -2.45 -17.53 -39.71
N LEU A 567 -3.72 -17.32 -39.98
CA LEU A 567 -4.57 -18.28 -40.71
C LEU A 567 -4.61 -17.88 -42.18
N ASN A 568 -4.43 -18.83 -43.11
CA ASN A 568 -4.25 -18.51 -44.53
C ASN A 568 -5.45 -17.72 -45.12
N ASN A 569 -6.66 -18.13 -44.83
CA ASN A 569 -7.87 -17.36 -45.18
C ASN A 569 -8.67 -17.04 -43.92
N CYS A 570 -9.31 -18.05 -43.33
CA CYS A 570 -10.13 -17.88 -42.12
C CYS A 570 -10.15 -19.19 -41.30
N ILE A 571 -10.65 -19.12 -40.09
CA ILE A 571 -10.74 -20.27 -39.19
C ILE A 571 -11.67 -21.36 -39.72
N GLU A 572 -12.68 -21.01 -40.51
CA GLU A 572 -13.59 -21.98 -41.14
C GLU A 572 -12.90 -22.89 -42.14
N ASP A 573 -11.90 -22.37 -42.86
CA ASP A 573 -11.11 -23.20 -43.80
C ASP A 573 -10.28 -24.25 -43.04
N ILE A 574 -9.74 -23.88 -41.89
CA ILE A 574 -9.03 -24.82 -41.00
C ILE A 574 -9.97 -25.89 -40.49
N LEU A 575 -11.22 -25.54 -40.19
CA LEU A 575 -12.26 -26.48 -39.79
C LEU A 575 -12.74 -27.36 -40.95
N GLY A 576 -12.42 -27.02 -42.20
CA GLY A 576 -12.75 -27.82 -43.39
C GLY A 576 -14.15 -27.57 -43.96
N TYR A 577 -14.71 -26.35 -43.78
CA TYR A 577 -15.97 -25.97 -44.38
C TYR A 577 -15.94 -24.54 -44.94
N VAL A 578 -16.84 -24.26 -45.90
CA VAL A 578 -16.91 -22.95 -46.55
C VAL A 578 -17.43 -21.89 -45.57
N ALA A 579 -16.70 -20.77 -45.42
CA ALA A 579 -17.06 -19.69 -44.55
C ALA A 579 -18.46 -19.10 -44.85
N PRO A 580 -19.39 -19.07 -43.91
CA PRO A 580 -20.72 -18.55 -44.11
C PRO A 580 -20.74 -17.02 -44.10
N THR A 581 -21.70 -16.43 -44.81
CA THR A 581 -21.87 -14.96 -44.84
C THR A 581 -22.47 -14.36 -43.56
N SER A 582 -23.08 -15.20 -42.69
CA SER A 582 -23.73 -14.76 -41.45
C SER A 582 -23.67 -15.86 -40.38
N ASN A 583 -23.78 -15.44 -39.10
CA ASN A 583 -23.80 -16.31 -37.92
C ASN A 583 -22.58 -17.25 -37.85
N LYS A 584 -21.40 -16.76 -38.24
CA LYS A 584 -20.15 -17.53 -38.27
C LYS A 584 -19.88 -18.27 -36.93
N PRO A 585 -19.89 -17.64 -35.75
CA PRO A 585 -19.59 -18.33 -34.49
C PRO A 585 -20.55 -19.49 -34.20
N HIS A 586 -21.85 -19.33 -34.47
CA HIS A 586 -22.83 -20.38 -34.23
C HIS A 586 -22.65 -21.56 -35.16
N LYS A 587 -22.30 -21.30 -36.44
CA LYS A 587 -22.05 -22.34 -37.41
C LYS A 587 -20.77 -23.10 -37.13
N ALA A 588 -19.71 -22.41 -36.71
CA ALA A 588 -18.47 -23.04 -36.24
C ALA A 588 -18.72 -23.97 -35.05
N TYR A 589 -19.46 -23.47 -34.04
CA TYR A 589 -19.85 -24.28 -32.90
C TYR A 589 -20.61 -25.55 -33.30
N LYS A 590 -21.65 -25.45 -34.17
CA LYS A 590 -22.40 -26.59 -34.67
C LYS A 590 -21.53 -27.59 -35.41
N PHE A 591 -20.64 -27.08 -36.30
CA PHE A 591 -19.73 -27.94 -37.06
C PHE A 591 -18.84 -28.77 -36.14
N ILE A 592 -18.27 -28.15 -35.09
CA ILE A 592 -17.45 -28.86 -34.10
C ILE A 592 -18.26 -29.94 -33.40
N GLN A 593 -19.46 -29.61 -32.94
CA GLN A 593 -20.33 -30.54 -32.21
C GLN A 593 -20.75 -31.76 -33.10
N GLU A 594 -20.96 -31.53 -34.39
CA GLU A 594 -21.46 -32.58 -35.32
C GLU A 594 -20.34 -33.42 -35.95
N LYS A 595 -19.12 -32.85 -36.10
CA LYS A 595 -18.05 -33.45 -36.90
C LYS A 595 -16.84 -33.92 -36.13
N TRP A 596 -16.60 -33.40 -34.92
CA TRP A 596 -15.37 -33.74 -34.22
C TRP A 596 -15.46 -34.99 -33.34
N ASP A 597 -16.61 -35.61 -33.20
CA ASP A 597 -16.83 -36.82 -32.41
C ASP A 597 -16.11 -36.81 -31.02
N GLY A 598 -15.97 -35.63 -30.42
CA GLY A 598 -15.27 -35.44 -29.15
C GLY A 598 -13.72 -35.46 -29.26
N ASP A 599 -13.13 -35.45 -30.43
CA ASP A 599 -11.67 -35.40 -30.59
C ASP A 599 -11.19 -34.07 -31.20
N TYR A 600 -10.48 -33.29 -30.38
CA TYR A 600 -9.89 -32.02 -30.79
C TYR A 600 -8.81 -32.15 -31.87
N LYS A 601 -8.27 -33.36 -32.11
CA LYS A 601 -7.26 -33.63 -33.13
C LYS A 601 -7.83 -33.75 -34.55
N ASN A 602 -9.14 -33.67 -34.68
CA ASN A 602 -9.79 -33.67 -35.99
C ASN A 602 -9.70 -32.31 -36.70
N ILE A 603 -8.97 -31.33 -36.10
CA ILE A 603 -8.50 -30.15 -36.81
C ILE A 603 -7.34 -30.60 -37.72
N SER A 604 -7.45 -30.36 -39.03
CA SER A 604 -6.34 -30.56 -39.95
C SER A 604 -5.25 -29.53 -39.65
N GLU A 605 -4.16 -29.98 -39.03
CA GLU A 605 -2.88 -29.28 -38.78
C GLU A 605 -2.95 -27.86 -38.18
#